data_fa9308539df14ed23be1721e3c4dd1c3
#
_entry.id   fa9308539df14ed23be1721e3c4dd1c3
#
_cell.length_a   1.000
_cell.length_b   1.000
_cell.length_c   1.000
_cell.angle_alpha   90.00
_cell.angle_beta   90.00
_cell.angle_gamma   90.00
#
_symmetry.space_group_name_H-M   'P 1'
#
loop_
_entity.id
_entity.type
_entity.pdbx_description
1 polymer ?
#
loop_
_entity_poly.entity_id
_entity_poly.type
_entity_poly.pdbx_seq_one_letter_code
_entity_poly.pdbx_strand_id
1 'polypeptide(L)'
;AYRRQRQMCIRDRIENVKKLGVKIETDVIIGKSVTIDELMEEEGFKAVFIGSGAGLPKFMGIPGENANGVFSANEYLTRSNLMKAFRDDYDTPIFLGKKVAVVGGGNVAMDAARTALRLGAEVHIVYRRSEAELPARVEEVHHAKEEGVQFDLLTNPVEILTDENDWVTGMVVRRMELGEPDASGRRRPVEVEGSDYTIDVDTVIMSLGTSPNPLISSTTEGLETNKWKCIIADENLSLIHI
;
A
#
# COMPACT_ATOMS: atom_id res chain seq x y z
N ALA A 1 -25.02 7.78 3.80
CA ALA A 1 -25.28 7.74 5.27
C ALA A 1 -24.12 7.13 6.04
N TYR A 2 -23.66 5.92 5.70
CA TYR A 2 -22.61 5.17 6.45
C TYR A 2 -21.25 5.91 6.52
N ARG A 3 -20.77 6.55 5.44
CA ARG A 3 -19.52 7.33 5.45
C ARG A 3 -19.59 8.58 6.33
N ARG A 4 -20.72 9.30 6.36
CA ARG A 4 -20.92 10.45 7.27
C ARG A 4 -20.91 10.02 8.72
N GLN A 5 -21.57 8.91 9.05
CA GLN A 5 -21.61 8.36 10.40
C GLN A 5 -20.23 7.93 10.88
N ARG A 6 -19.41 7.32 10.01
CA ARG A 6 -18.02 6.94 10.32
C ARG A 6 -17.12 8.15 10.58
N GLN A 7 -17.24 9.22 9.81
CA GLN A 7 -16.49 10.46 10.03
C GLN A 7 -16.91 11.17 11.33
N MET A 8 -18.20 11.17 11.67
CA MET A 8 -18.66 11.68 12.96
C MET A 8 -18.05 10.88 14.12
N CYS A 9 -18.07 9.55 14.08
CA CYS A 9 -17.46 8.71 15.11
C CYS A 9 -15.94 8.96 15.28
N ILE A 10 -15.21 9.24 14.21
CA ILE A 10 -13.77 9.57 14.30
C ILE A 10 -13.58 10.92 14.99
N ARG A 11 -14.33 11.95 14.61
CA ARG A 11 -14.26 13.28 15.25
C ARG A 11 -14.60 13.22 16.73
N ASP A 12 -15.68 12.53 17.08
CA ASP A 12 -16.09 12.37 18.48
C ASP A 12 -15.02 11.68 19.34
N ARG A 13 -14.31 10.69 18.77
CA ARG A 13 -13.18 10.04 19.45
C ARG A 13 -12.01 10.99 19.65
N ILE A 14 -11.64 11.76 18.64
CA ILE A 14 -10.59 12.77 18.74
C ILE A 14 -10.94 13.82 19.79
N GLU A 15 -12.17 14.33 19.78
CA GLU A 15 -12.64 15.29 20.77
C GLU A 15 -12.65 14.72 22.20
N ASN A 16 -12.99 13.44 22.36
CA ASN A 16 -12.91 12.77 23.65
C ASN A 16 -11.45 12.66 24.14
N VAL A 17 -10.52 12.35 23.26
CA VAL A 17 -9.08 12.30 23.60
C VAL A 17 -8.59 13.70 24.02
N LYS A 18 -8.98 14.76 23.32
CA LYS A 18 -8.65 16.14 23.69
C LYS A 18 -9.23 16.52 25.05
N LYS A 19 -10.46 16.10 25.36
CA LYS A 19 -11.09 16.35 26.68
C LYS A 19 -10.37 15.68 27.85
N LEU A 20 -9.58 14.63 27.58
CA LEU A 20 -8.70 14.00 28.56
C LEU A 20 -7.37 14.78 28.79
N GLY A 21 -7.22 15.93 28.15
CA GLY A 21 -6.01 16.77 28.28
C GLY A 21 -4.90 16.46 27.30
N VAL A 22 -5.14 15.58 26.31
CA VAL A 22 -4.16 15.27 25.29
C VAL A 22 -4.03 16.46 24.32
N LYS A 23 -2.81 16.97 24.19
CA LYS A 23 -2.45 18.01 23.22
C LYS A 23 -2.16 17.34 21.86
N ILE A 24 -2.76 17.83 20.81
CA ILE A 24 -2.56 17.33 19.44
C ILE A 24 -1.89 18.45 18.63
N GLU A 25 -0.69 18.19 18.17
CA GLU A 25 0.04 19.06 17.26
C GLU A 25 -0.04 18.46 15.84
N THR A 26 -0.47 19.26 14.88
CA THR A 26 -0.54 18.88 13.46
C THR A 26 0.60 19.54 12.70
N ASP A 27 0.87 19.03 11.48
CA ASP A 27 1.90 19.56 10.57
C ASP A 27 3.34 19.49 11.12
N VAL A 28 3.57 18.59 12.09
CA VAL A 28 4.87 18.31 12.68
C VAL A 28 5.39 16.97 12.17
N ILE A 29 6.59 16.96 11.59
CA ILE A 29 7.22 15.75 11.06
C ILE A 29 8.39 15.40 11.97
N ILE A 30 8.23 14.33 12.76
CA ILE A 30 9.31 13.83 13.63
C ILE A 30 10.48 13.33 12.78
N GLY A 31 11.67 13.79 13.14
CA GLY A 31 12.90 13.59 12.37
C GLY A 31 13.18 14.67 11.32
N LYS A 32 12.30 15.71 11.21
CA LYS A 32 12.53 16.90 10.37
C LYS A 32 12.20 18.20 11.08
N SER A 33 10.98 18.34 11.59
CA SER A 33 10.55 19.54 12.32
C SER A 33 11.07 19.52 13.76
N VAL A 34 11.11 18.35 14.34
CA VAL A 34 11.64 18.05 15.66
C VAL A 34 12.12 16.60 15.68
N THR A 35 13.21 16.31 16.37
CA THR A 35 13.74 14.97 16.57
C THR A 35 13.21 14.34 17.86
N ILE A 36 13.41 13.03 18.03
CA ILE A 36 13.09 12.36 19.30
C ILE A 36 13.99 12.87 20.43
N ASP A 37 15.25 13.12 20.13
CA ASP A 37 16.21 13.64 21.11
C ASP A 37 15.79 15.02 21.63
N GLU A 38 15.43 15.95 20.74
CA GLU A 38 14.88 17.26 21.10
C GLU A 38 13.60 17.14 21.95
N LEU A 39 12.69 16.22 21.61
CA LEU A 39 11.50 15.98 22.44
C LEU A 39 11.85 15.54 23.86
N MET A 40 12.87 14.71 24.03
CA MET A 40 13.25 14.17 25.34
C MET A 40 14.12 15.15 26.12
N GLU A 41 15.09 15.81 25.49
CA GLU A 41 16.07 16.66 26.13
C GLU A 41 15.60 18.11 26.34
N GLU A 42 14.99 18.70 25.30
CA GLU A 42 14.58 20.11 25.32
C GLU A 42 13.11 20.30 25.75
N GLU A 43 12.20 19.49 25.21
CA GLU A 43 10.77 19.57 25.55
C GLU A 43 10.42 18.83 26.85
N GLY A 44 11.37 18.02 27.39
CA GLY A 44 11.26 17.37 28.68
C GLY A 44 10.33 16.14 28.72
N PHE A 45 9.99 15.55 27.59
CA PHE A 45 9.24 14.29 27.56
C PHE A 45 10.06 13.16 28.18
N LYS A 46 9.43 12.32 28.99
CA LYS A 46 10.07 11.20 29.68
C LYS A 46 9.99 9.88 28.91
N ALA A 47 9.09 9.79 27.95
CA ALA A 47 8.93 8.65 27.06
C ALA A 47 8.28 9.08 25.75
N VAL A 48 8.58 8.38 24.67
CA VAL A 48 8.00 8.60 23.34
C VAL A 48 7.38 7.30 22.84
N PHE A 49 6.12 7.37 22.41
CA PHE A 49 5.45 6.26 21.75
C PHE A 49 5.49 6.45 20.23
N ILE A 50 6.16 5.54 19.52
CA ILE A 50 6.26 5.57 18.05
C ILE A 50 5.12 4.76 17.44
N GLY A 51 4.14 5.45 16.88
CA GLY A 51 2.95 4.87 16.28
C GLY A 51 2.77 5.25 14.80
N SER A 52 3.84 5.55 14.07
CA SER A 52 3.80 6.06 12.69
C SER A 52 3.36 5.03 11.64
N GLY A 53 3.39 3.74 11.97
CA GLY A 53 3.04 2.66 11.04
C GLY A 53 4.03 2.48 9.90
N ALA A 54 3.58 1.80 8.83
CA ALA A 54 4.35 1.52 7.63
C ALA A 54 3.58 2.05 6.42
N GLY A 55 4.01 3.18 5.87
CA GLY A 55 3.33 3.87 4.77
C GLY A 55 4.14 3.94 3.47
N LEU A 56 5.42 3.52 3.48
CA LEU A 56 6.26 3.57 2.30
C LEU A 56 5.92 2.40 1.36
N PRO A 57 5.39 2.64 0.15
CA PRO A 57 4.98 1.57 -0.76
C PRO A 57 6.18 0.78 -1.27
N LYS A 58 5.94 -0.50 -1.54
CA LYS A 58 6.91 -1.39 -2.18
C LYS A 58 6.64 -1.49 -3.66
N PHE A 59 7.72 -1.51 -4.42
CA PHE A 59 7.75 -1.72 -5.85
C PHE A 59 8.53 -3.00 -6.18
N MET A 60 8.45 -3.46 -7.42
CA MET A 60 9.11 -4.70 -7.87
C MET A 60 10.54 -4.47 -8.33
N GLY A 61 10.86 -3.25 -8.79
CA GLY A 61 12.13 -2.92 -9.43
C GLY A 61 12.20 -3.41 -10.88
N ILE A 62 11.06 -3.48 -11.57
CA ILE A 62 10.98 -3.89 -12.98
C ILE A 62 11.04 -2.68 -13.92
N PRO A 63 11.46 -2.87 -15.20
CA PRO A 63 11.43 -1.80 -16.19
C PRO A 63 10.04 -1.19 -16.34
N GLY A 64 9.97 0.13 -16.54
CA GLY A 64 8.73 0.88 -16.74
C GLY A 64 7.95 1.22 -15.47
N GLU A 65 8.41 0.83 -14.28
CA GLU A 65 7.70 1.03 -13.02
C GLU A 65 7.57 2.51 -12.59
N ASN A 66 8.35 3.41 -13.20
CA ASN A 66 8.29 4.86 -12.97
C ASN A 66 7.47 5.61 -14.04
N ALA A 67 6.79 4.90 -14.93
CA ALA A 67 6.02 5.47 -16.03
C ALA A 67 4.76 6.21 -15.55
N ASN A 68 4.27 7.12 -16.38
CA ASN A 68 2.98 7.76 -16.20
C ASN A 68 1.86 6.70 -16.30
N GLY A 69 0.95 6.68 -15.33
CA GLY A 69 -0.09 5.65 -15.23
C GLY A 69 0.27 4.52 -14.26
N VAL A 70 1.50 4.52 -13.67
CA VAL A 70 1.86 3.61 -12.58
C VAL A 70 1.66 4.31 -11.24
N PHE A 71 0.93 3.67 -10.34
CA PHE A 71 0.62 4.19 -9.01
C PHE A 71 0.95 3.16 -7.94
N SER A 72 1.31 3.60 -6.75
CA SER A 72 1.15 2.76 -5.57
C SER A 72 -0.33 2.71 -5.16
N ALA A 73 -0.77 1.59 -4.58
CA ALA A 73 -2.14 1.50 -4.08
C ALA A 73 -2.45 2.56 -3.01
N ASN A 74 -1.48 2.91 -2.17
CA ASN A 74 -1.64 3.97 -1.17
C ASN A 74 -1.92 5.33 -1.83
N GLU A 75 -1.18 5.68 -2.86
CA GLU A 75 -1.38 6.93 -3.60
C GLU A 75 -2.75 6.93 -4.29
N TYR A 76 -3.07 5.88 -5.04
CA TYR A 76 -4.31 5.75 -5.76
C TYR A 76 -5.54 5.86 -4.84
N LEU A 77 -5.54 5.12 -3.73
CA LEU A 77 -6.61 5.14 -2.74
C LEU A 77 -6.70 6.47 -1.98
N THR A 78 -5.55 7.10 -1.67
CA THR A 78 -5.53 8.42 -1.03
C THR A 78 -6.14 9.47 -1.95
N ARG A 79 -5.71 9.55 -3.19
CA ARG A 79 -6.27 10.50 -4.18
C ARG A 79 -7.75 10.26 -4.40
N SER A 80 -8.16 9.00 -4.62
CA SER A 80 -9.54 8.66 -4.89
C SER A 80 -10.46 8.88 -3.70
N ASN A 81 -10.11 8.35 -2.52
CA ASN A 81 -11.03 8.29 -1.38
C ASN A 81 -10.87 9.45 -0.39
N LEU A 82 -9.64 9.79 0.00
CA LEU A 82 -9.38 10.83 0.99
C LEU A 82 -9.43 12.23 0.36
N MET A 83 -8.74 12.40 -0.76
CA MET A 83 -8.69 13.66 -1.51
C MET A 83 -9.84 13.81 -2.51
N LYS A 84 -10.74 12.84 -2.57
CA LYS A 84 -12.04 12.86 -3.30
C LYS A 84 -11.89 13.17 -4.79
N ALA A 85 -10.86 12.64 -5.45
CA ALA A 85 -10.61 12.88 -6.87
C ALA A 85 -11.76 12.43 -7.80
N PHE A 86 -12.72 11.65 -7.30
CA PHE A 86 -13.95 11.27 -8.02
C PHE A 86 -15.01 12.37 -8.10
N ARG A 87 -14.78 13.53 -7.48
CA ARG A 87 -15.74 14.64 -7.43
C ARG A 87 -15.27 15.79 -8.31
N ASP A 88 -16.19 16.37 -9.08
CA ASP A 88 -15.92 17.49 -9.99
C ASP A 88 -15.62 18.81 -9.26
N ASP A 89 -16.01 18.91 -7.96
CA ASP A 89 -15.76 20.09 -7.12
C ASP A 89 -14.44 19.99 -6.31
N TYR A 90 -13.53 19.05 -6.67
CA TYR A 90 -12.21 18.86 -6.08
C TYR A 90 -11.14 18.86 -7.15
N ASP A 91 -10.09 19.66 -6.95
CA ASP A 91 -8.96 19.80 -7.89
C ASP A 91 -7.91 18.68 -7.78
N THR A 92 -8.23 17.59 -7.12
CA THR A 92 -7.30 16.45 -6.98
C THR A 92 -7.14 15.74 -8.31
N PRO A 93 -5.94 15.75 -8.93
CA PRO A 93 -5.73 15.06 -10.18
C PRO A 93 -5.72 13.55 -9.96
N ILE A 94 -6.45 12.82 -10.82
CA ILE A 94 -6.39 11.37 -10.93
C ILE A 94 -6.46 11.00 -12.41
N PHE A 95 -5.62 10.04 -12.81
CA PHE A 95 -5.76 9.41 -14.11
C PHE A 95 -6.77 8.26 -13.97
N LEU A 96 -7.86 8.36 -14.71
CA LEU A 96 -8.88 7.31 -14.78
C LEU A 96 -8.55 6.40 -15.95
N GLY A 97 -7.82 5.33 -15.68
CA GLY A 97 -7.54 4.29 -16.67
C GLY A 97 -8.81 3.58 -17.11
N LYS A 98 -8.81 3.08 -18.35
CA LYS A 98 -9.89 2.23 -18.87
C LYS A 98 -9.63 0.75 -18.58
N LYS A 99 -8.35 0.35 -18.61
CA LYS A 99 -7.88 -1.01 -18.35
C LYS A 99 -6.80 -0.96 -17.28
N VAL A 100 -7.14 -1.43 -16.11
CA VAL A 100 -6.30 -1.31 -14.92
C VAL A 100 -5.81 -2.68 -14.47
N ALA A 101 -4.49 -2.84 -14.32
CA ALA A 101 -3.90 -3.97 -13.62
C ALA A 101 -3.57 -3.58 -12.17
N VAL A 102 -4.04 -4.36 -11.21
CA VAL A 102 -3.66 -4.25 -9.81
C VAL A 102 -2.73 -5.39 -9.43
N VAL A 103 -1.47 -5.08 -9.17
CA VAL A 103 -0.44 -6.06 -8.86
C VAL A 103 -0.41 -6.34 -7.36
N GLY A 104 -0.86 -7.52 -6.96
CA GLY A 104 -0.91 -7.97 -5.58
C GLY A 104 -2.19 -8.69 -5.21
N GLY A 105 -2.23 -9.31 -4.03
CA GLY A 105 -3.35 -10.17 -3.63
C GLY A 105 -3.85 -9.92 -2.20
N GLY A 106 -3.46 -8.81 -1.56
CA GLY A 106 -3.89 -8.45 -0.21
C GLY A 106 -5.20 -7.63 -0.18
N ASN A 107 -5.70 -7.32 1.02
CA ASN A 107 -6.90 -6.49 1.18
C ASN A 107 -6.79 -5.14 0.48
N VAL A 108 -5.60 -4.53 0.50
CA VAL A 108 -5.35 -3.25 -0.19
C VAL A 108 -5.47 -3.40 -1.71
N ALA A 109 -5.08 -4.56 -2.28
CA ALA A 109 -5.29 -4.84 -3.70
C ALA A 109 -6.78 -4.95 -4.04
N MET A 110 -7.58 -5.60 -3.18
CA MET A 110 -9.04 -5.68 -3.34
C MET A 110 -9.67 -4.29 -3.27
N ASP A 111 -9.26 -3.44 -2.32
CA ASP A 111 -9.74 -2.07 -2.20
C ASP A 111 -9.39 -1.21 -3.42
N ALA A 112 -8.15 -1.32 -3.92
CA ALA A 112 -7.70 -0.59 -5.11
C ALA A 112 -8.45 -1.04 -6.36
N ALA A 113 -8.60 -2.36 -6.56
CA ALA A 113 -9.30 -2.92 -7.70
C ALA A 113 -10.79 -2.52 -7.72
N ARG A 114 -11.49 -2.67 -6.60
CA ARG A 114 -12.90 -2.27 -6.48
C ARG A 114 -13.08 -0.76 -6.63
N THR A 115 -12.10 0.04 -6.18
CA THR A 115 -12.14 1.50 -6.38
C THR A 115 -11.99 1.83 -7.86
N ALA A 116 -11.02 1.26 -8.57
CA ALA A 116 -10.83 1.47 -10.00
C ALA A 116 -12.06 1.01 -10.81
N LEU A 117 -12.62 -0.15 -10.50
CA LEU A 117 -13.83 -0.65 -11.13
C LEU A 117 -15.03 0.31 -10.97
N ARG A 118 -15.21 0.85 -9.75
CA ARG A 118 -16.29 1.82 -9.47
C ARG A 118 -16.08 3.17 -10.13
N LEU A 119 -14.85 3.49 -10.53
CA LEU A 119 -14.51 4.66 -11.35
C LEU A 119 -14.68 4.38 -12.85
N GLY A 120 -15.07 3.18 -13.24
CA GLY A 120 -15.46 2.83 -14.61
C GLY A 120 -14.43 2.04 -15.40
N ALA A 121 -13.35 1.56 -14.78
CA ALA A 121 -12.33 0.75 -15.44
C ALA A 121 -12.71 -0.73 -15.56
N GLU A 122 -12.19 -1.40 -16.57
CA GLU A 122 -12.00 -2.85 -16.58
C GLU A 122 -10.78 -3.18 -15.72
N VAL A 123 -10.92 -4.11 -14.76
CA VAL A 123 -9.88 -4.29 -13.74
C VAL A 123 -9.45 -5.74 -13.62
N HIS A 124 -8.14 -5.96 -13.66
CA HIS A 124 -7.47 -7.23 -13.47
C HIS A 124 -6.59 -7.21 -12.22
N ILE A 125 -6.78 -8.16 -11.31
CA ILE A 125 -5.82 -8.44 -10.25
C ILE A 125 -4.79 -9.42 -10.77
N VAL A 126 -3.53 -8.99 -10.82
CA VAL A 126 -2.39 -9.82 -11.23
C VAL A 126 -1.67 -10.34 -9.99
N TYR A 127 -1.65 -11.66 -9.80
CA TYR A 127 -1.10 -12.28 -8.61
C TYR A 127 -0.29 -13.53 -8.92
N ARG A 128 0.93 -13.59 -8.39
CA ARG A 128 1.93 -14.63 -8.69
C ARG A 128 1.66 -16.02 -8.10
N ARG A 129 0.63 -16.19 -7.26
CA ARG A 129 0.22 -17.48 -6.68
C ARG A 129 -1.22 -17.77 -7.04
N SER A 130 -1.75 -18.90 -6.55
CA SER A 130 -3.14 -19.26 -6.75
C SER A 130 -4.08 -18.55 -5.76
N GLU A 131 -5.35 -18.78 -5.94
CA GLU A 131 -6.40 -18.21 -5.09
C GLU A 131 -6.25 -18.63 -3.62
N ALA A 132 -5.84 -19.88 -3.39
CA ALA A 132 -5.66 -20.42 -2.05
C ALA A 132 -4.57 -19.68 -1.23
N GLU A 133 -3.62 -19.06 -1.90
CA GLU A 133 -2.54 -18.29 -1.27
C GLU A 133 -2.80 -16.79 -1.23
N LEU A 134 -3.98 -16.31 -1.63
CA LEU A 134 -4.33 -14.89 -1.51
C LEU A 134 -4.31 -14.46 -0.02
N PRO A 135 -3.54 -13.42 0.34
CA PRO A 135 -3.49 -12.94 1.72
C PRO A 135 -4.70 -12.07 2.09
N ALA A 136 -5.55 -11.74 1.13
CA ALA A 136 -6.80 -11.01 1.38
C ALA A 136 -7.80 -11.89 2.13
N ARG A 137 -8.69 -11.26 2.87
CA ARG A 137 -9.84 -11.95 3.48
C ARG A 137 -10.73 -12.54 2.40
N VAL A 138 -11.26 -13.73 2.65
CA VAL A 138 -12.12 -14.45 1.70
C VAL A 138 -13.31 -13.60 1.28
N GLU A 139 -13.91 -12.87 2.20
CA GLU A 139 -15.04 -11.99 1.95
C GLU A 139 -14.67 -10.85 0.98
N GLU A 140 -13.46 -10.27 1.10
CA GLU A 140 -13.02 -9.19 0.21
C GLU A 140 -12.75 -9.70 -1.21
N VAL A 141 -12.20 -10.92 -1.34
CA VAL A 141 -12.02 -11.58 -2.63
C VAL A 141 -13.39 -11.87 -3.28
N HIS A 142 -14.33 -12.37 -2.49
CA HIS A 142 -15.69 -12.67 -2.96
C HIS A 142 -16.39 -11.39 -3.47
N HIS A 143 -16.36 -10.31 -2.68
CA HIS A 143 -16.93 -9.03 -3.08
C HIS A 143 -16.27 -8.47 -4.36
N ALA A 144 -14.94 -8.59 -4.50
CA ALA A 144 -14.26 -8.13 -5.71
C ALA A 144 -14.72 -8.90 -6.95
N LYS A 145 -14.90 -10.24 -6.84
CA LYS A 145 -15.42 -11.07 -7.92
C LYS A 145 -16.88 -10.75 -8.25
N GLU A 146 -17.73 -10.58 -7.25
CA GLU A 146 -19.14 -10.22 -7.42
C GLU A 146 -19.30 -8.85 -8.13
N GLU A 147 -18.42 -7.89 -7.85
CA GLU A 147 -18.41 -6.60 -8.52
C GLU A 147 -17.86 -6.66 -9.95
N GLY A 148 -17.23 -7.75 -10.35
CA GLY A 148 -16.74 -7.97 -11.73
C GLY A 148 -15.24 -7.81 -11.93
N VAL A 149 -14.43 -7.75 -10.85
CA VAL A 149 -12.97 -7.76 -10.95
C VAL A 149 -12.48 -9.11 -11.47
N GLN A 150 -11.62 -9.08 -12.48
CA GLN A 150 -10.98 -10.26 -13.05
C GLN A 150 -9.72 -10.64 -12.28
N PHE A 151 -9.35 -11.94 -12.28
CA PHE A 151 -8.19 -12.44 -11.53
C PHE A 151 -7.26 -13.22 -12.44
N ASP A 152 -6.11 -12.64 -12.76
CA ASP A 152 -4.99 -13.26 -13.43
C ASP A 152 -4.04 -13.87 -12.40
N LEU A 153 -4.39 -15.05 -11.93
CA LEU A 153 -3.61 -15.79 -10.94
C LEU A 153 -2.44 -16.53 -11.60
N LEU A 154 -1.46 -16.93 -10.80
CA LEU A 154 -0.23 -17.58 -11.29
C LEU A 154 0.45 -16.73 -12.37
N THR A 155 0.46 -15.42 -12.17
CA THR A 155 0.95 -14.44 -13.13
C THR A 155 1.76 -13.38 -12.41
N ASN A 156 2.97 -13.12 -12.90
CA ASN A 156 3.89 -12.16 -12.31
C ASN A 156 4.33 -11.11 -13.33
N PRO A 157 4.26 -9.81 -13.04
CA PRO A 157 4.78 -8.77 -13.93
C PRO A 157 6.29 -8.89 -14.12
N VAL A 158 6.76 -8.61 -15.32
CA VAL A 158 8.17 -8.62 -15.72
C VAL A 158 8.62 -7.24 -16.19
N GLU A 159 7.75 -6.54 -16.92
CA GLU A 159 8.03 -5.22 -17.50
C GLU A 159 6.71 -4.47 -17.72
N ILE A 160 6.76 -3.15 -17.59
CA ILE A 160 5.66 -2.25 -17.96
C ILE A 160 6.04 -1.57 -19.25
N LEU A 161 5.21 -1.69 -20.27
CA LEU A 161 5.40 -1.11 -21.58
C LEU A 161 4.86 0.32 -21.62
N THR A 162 5.60 1.21 -22.28
CA THR A 162 5.23 2.63 -22.40
C THR A 162 5.25 3.10 -23.84
N ASP A 163 4.57 4.21 -24.10
CA ASP A 163 4.69 4.97 -25.34
C ASP A 163 5.90 5.95 -25.30
N GLU A 164 6.03 6.77 -26.33
CA GLU A 164 7.09 7.80 -26.47
C GLU A 164 7.01 8.94 -25.43
N ASN A 165 5.89 9.06 -24.71
CA ASN A 165 5.63 10.04 -23.66
C ASN A 165 5.68 9.41 -22.25
N ASP A 166 6.23 8.22 -22.13
CA ASP A 166 6.29 7.43 -20.89
C ASP A 166 4.91 7.11 -20.29
N TRP A 167 3.84 7.01 -21.08
CA TRP A 167 2.54 6.51 -20.62
C TRP A 167 2.44 5.01 -20.80
N VAL A 168 1.84 4.34 -19.79
CA VAL A 168 1.59 2.90 -19.82
C VAL A 168 0.71 2.51 -21.01
N THR A 169 1.15 1.52 -21.77
CA THR A 169 0.42 0.93 -22.91
C THR A 169 0.18 -0.55 -22.77
N GLY A 170 0.85 -1.21 -21.82
CA GLY A 170 0.70 -2.63 -21.56
C GLY A 170 1.62 -3.09 -20.44
N MET A 171 1.51 -4.35 -20.09
CA MET A 171 2.38 -5.00 -19.11
C MET A 171 2.76 -6.40 -19.60
N VAL A 172 4.06 -6.68 -19.66
CA VAL A 172 4.57 -8.02 -19.89
C VAL A 172 4.49 -8.80 -18.59
N VAL A 173 3.89 -9.97 -18.66
CA VAL A 173 3.72 -10.86 -17.53
C VAL A 173 4.20 -12.26 -17.85
N ARG A 174 4.65 -12.98 -16.83
CA ARG A 174 5.13 -14.35 -16.90
C ARG A 174 4.22 -15.28 -16.11
N ARG A 175 3.98 -16.48 -16.68
CA ARG A 175 3.25 -17.52 -15.96
C ARG A 175 4.09 -18.08 -14.82
N MET A 176 3.41 -18.42 -13.74
CA MET A 176 4.01 -19.00 -12.55
C MET A 176 3.42 -20.37 -12.27
N GLU A 177 4.21 -21.22 -11.65
CA GLU A 177 3.78 -22.49 -11.04
C GLU A 177 4.02 -22.45 -9.54
N LEU A 178 3.35 -23.33 -8.81
CA LEU A 178 3.53 -23.44 -7.36
C LEU A 178 4.47 -24.60 -7.07
N GLY A 179 5.63 -24.30 -6.49
CA GLY A 179 6.57 -25.27 -5.97
C GLY A 179 6.18 -25.80 -4.59
N GLU A 180 7.15 -26.40 -3.90
CA GLU A 180 6.95 -26.95 -2.57
C GLU A 180 6.59 -25.87 -1.53
N PRO A 181 5.83 -26.26 -0.49
CA PRO A 181 5.51 -25.36 0.61
C PRO A 181 6.76 -24.91 1.38
N ASP A 182 6.80 -23.63 1.77
CA ASP A 182 7.81 -23.10 2.68
C ASP A 182 7.49 -23.46 4.15
N ALA A 183 8.35 -23.03 5.08
CA ALA A 183 8.18 -23.28 6.52
C ALA A 183 6.87 -22.72 7.11
N SER A 184 6.22 -21.79 6.41
CA SER A 184 4.89 -21.24 6.76
C SER A 184 3.72 -22.00 6.13
N GLY A 185 4.00 -23.07 5.37
CA GLY A 185 3.02 -23.84 4.62
C GLY A 185 2.57 -23.19 3.30
N ARG A 186 3.16 -22.05 2.90
CA ARG A 186 2.82 -21.35 1.66
C ARG A 186 3.70 -21.82 0.51
N ARG A 187 3.08 -22.17 -0.61
CA ARG A 187 3.83 -22.65 -1.78
C ARG A 187 4.57 -21.50 -2.47
N ARG A 188 5.84 -21.75 -2.76
CA ARG A 188 6.70 -20.76 -3.42
C ARG A 188 6.31 -20.64 -4.89
N PRO A 189 6.10 -19.41 -5.44
CA PRO A 189 5.90 -19.24 -6.87
C PRO A 189 7.23 -19.49 -7.61
N VAL A 190 7.17 -20.25 -8.70
CA VAL A 190 8.28 -20.59 -9.59
C VAL A 190 7.94 -20.09 -10.98
N GLU A 191 8.87 -19.42 -11.63
CA GLU A 191 8.69 -18.90 -12.99
C GLU A 191 8.69 -20.02 -14.03
N VAL A 192 7.77 -19.94 -14.99
CA VAL A 192 7.76 -20.81 -16.19
C VAL A 192 8.51 -20.08 -17.29
N GLU A 193 9.70 -20.58 -17.62
CA GLU A 193 10.55 -19.98 -18.66
C GLU A 193 9.85 -19.96 -20.03
N GLY A 194 10.02 -18.85 -20.77
CA GLY A 194 9.45 -18.68 -22.11
C GLY A 194 7.93 -18.52 -22.15
N SER A 195 7.28 -18.28 -21.01
CA SER A 195 5.82 -18.12 -20.92
C SER A 195 5.36 -16.67 -20.89
N ASP A 196 6.22 -15.74 -21.24
CA ASP A 196 5.92 -14.31 -21.21
C ASP A 196 4.84 -13.96 -22.25
N TYR A 197 3.91 -13.12 -21.82
CA TYR A 197 2.87 -12.58 -22.71
C TYR A 197 2.49 -11.17 -22.25
N THR A 198 1.86 -10.41 -23.13
CA THR A 198 1.46 -9.03 -22.85
C THR A 198 -0.02 -8.96 -22.52
N ILE A 199 -0.35 -8.21 -21.48
CA ILE A 199 -1.71 -7.77 -21.20
C ILE A 199 -1.83 -6.28 -21.55
N ASP A 200 -2.96 -5.94 -22.16
CA ASP A 200 -3.26 -4.57 -22.60
C ASP A 200 -3.86 -3.78 -21.43
N VAL A 201 -3.08 -2.84 -20.91
CA VAL A 201 -3.45 -1.99 -19.76
C VAL A 201 -2.91 -0.58 -19.98
N ASP A 202 -3.62 0.41 -19.49
CA ASP A 202 -3.22 1.83 -19.50
C ASP A 202 -2.88 2.36 -18.09
N THR A 203 -3.13 1.54 -17.07
CA THR A 203 -2.85 1.89 -15.67
C THR A 203 -2.41 0.66 -14.90
N VAL A 204 -1.36 0.82 -14.09
CA VAL A 204 -0.86 -0.22 -13.20
C VAL A 204 -0.85 0.29 -11.75
N ILE A 205 -1.46 -0.46 -10.84
CA ILE A 205 -1.50 -0.13 -9.42
C ILE A 205 -0.70 -1.17 -8.62
N MET A 206 0.45 -0.76 -8.08
CA MET A 206 1.30 -1.61 -7.26
C MET A 206 0.75 -1.74 -5.84
N SER A 207 0.33 -2.95 -5.47
CA SER A 207 -0.26 -3.29 -4.18
C SER A 207 0.51 -4.38 -3.44
N LEU A 208 1.84 -4.23 -3.35
CA LEU A 208 2.79 -5.22 -2.83
C LEU A 208 3.04 -5.09 -1.32
N GLY A 209 2.26 -4.26 -0.64
CA GLY A 209 2.44 -3.91 0.76
C GLY A 209 3.35 -2.70 0.96
N THR A 210 3.65 -2.45 2.22
CA THR A 210 4.37 -1.26 2.66
C THR A 210 5.54 -1.63 3.59
N SER A 211 6.44 -0.67 3.76
CA SER A 211 7.53 -0.74 4.73
C SER A 211 7.52 0.50 5.65
N PRO A 212 8.14 0.42 6.85
CA PRO A 212 8.31 1.57 7.71
C PRO A 212 9.10 2.68 7.01
N ASN A 213 8.74 3.95 7.29
CA ASN A 213 9.54 5.08 6.85
C ASN A 213 10.85 5.10 7.66
N PRO A 214 12.02 5.10 7.01
CA PRO A 214 13.31 5.10 7.71
C PRO A 214 13.66 6.42 8.41
N LEU A 215 12.85 7.46 8.24
CA LEU A 215 13.16 8.80 8.75
C LEU A 215 13.44 8.78 10.25
N ILE A 216 12.55 8.19 11.06
CA ILE A 216 12.72 8.17 12.53
C ILE A 216 13.99 7.42 12.92
N SER A 217 14.24 6.24 12.36
CA SER A 217 15.43 5.46 12.69
C SER A 217 16.74 6.06 12.17
N SER A 218 16.68 6.87 11.11
CA SER A 218 17.87 7.56 10.58
C SER A 218 18.22 8.86 11.30
N THR A 219 17.29 9.39 12.09
CA THR A 219 17.46 10.67 12.83
C THR A 219 17.45 10.51 14.33
N THR A 220 17.47 9.27 14.83
CA THR A 220 17.51 8.95 16.26
C THR A 220 18.67 8.00 16.52
N GLU A 221 19.69 8.47 17.22
CA GLU A 221 20.87 7.67 17.54
C GLU A 221 20.51 6.53 18.50
N GLY A 222 21.08 5.34 18.30
CA GLY A 222 20.81 4.15 19.12
C GLY A 222 19.50 3.42 18.82
N LEU A 223 18.67 3.92 17.91
CA LEU A 223 17.42 3.26 17.51
C LEU A 223 17.68 2.16 16.48
N GLU A 224 17.80 0.91 16.93
CA GLU A 224 18.11 -0.24 16.08
C GLU A 224 16.89 -0.71 15.27
N THR A 225 17.14 -1.19 14.04
CA THR A 225 16.14 -1.79 13.17
C THR A 225 16.56 -3.15 12.67
N ASN A 226 15.57 -4.01 12.42
CA ASN A 226 15.79 -5.31 11.81
C ASN A 226 15.99 -5.21 10.27
N LYS A 227 16.19 -6.33 9.61
CA LYS A 227 16.38 -6.41 8.13
C LYS A 227 15.20 -5.87 7.31
N TRP A 228 14.01 -5.74 7.90
CA TRP A 228 12.82 -5.15 7.27
C TRP A 228 12.62 -3.68 7.65
N LYS A 229 13.62 -3.06 8.32
CA LYS A 229 13.58 -1.68 8.82
C LYS A 229 12.47 -1.42 9.85
N CYS A 230 11.99 -2.46 10.51
CA CYS A 230 11.14 -2.32 11.68
C CYS A 230 12.01 -2.12 12.91
N ILE A 231 11.60 -1.24 13.80
CA ILE A 231 12.29 -0.95 15.06
C ILE A 231 12.33 -2.22 15.90
N ILE A 232 13.51 -2.54 16.47
CA ILE A 232 13.69 -3.67 17.37
C ILE A 232 13.20 -3.24 18.75
N ALA A 233 12.29 -4.02 19.34
CA ALA A 233 11.77 -3.80 20.68
C ALA A 233 11.85 -5.10 21.47
N ASP A 234 11.86 -4.98 22.81
CA ASP A 234 11.70 -6.15 23.68
C ASP A 234 10.34 -6.81 23.46
N GLU A 235 10.33 -8.13 23.21
CA GLU A 235 9.12 -8.87 22.85
C GLU A 235 8.05 -8.88 23.95
N ASN A 236 8.46 -8.79 25.21
CA ASN A 236 7.54 -8.83 26.36
C ASN A 236 7.02 -7.45 26.75
N LEU A 237 7.85 -6.45 26.63
CA LEU A 237 7.57 -5.10 27.12
C LEU A 237 7.22 -4.13 26.00
N SER A 238 7.53 -4.47 24.75
CA SER A 238 7.43 -3.56 23.59
C SER A 238 8.18 -2.24 23.80
N LEU A 239 9.22 -2.25 24.62
CA LEU A 239 10.04 -1.10 24.97
C LEU A 239 11.38 -1.12 24.24
N ILE A 240 11.86 0.06 23.94
CA ILE A 240 13.19 0.35 23.40
C ILE A 240 13.89 1.21 24.41
N HIS A 241 15.09 0.81 24.78
CA HIS A 241 15.97 1.63 25.60
C HIS A 241 17.03 2.27 24.68
N ILE A 242 16.93 3.55 24.52
CA ILE A 242 17.87 4.37 23.78
C ILE A 242 18.91 4.94 24.75
#